data_c828f98eeb3efaf473565297fbe12c87
#
_entry.id   c828f98eeb3efaf473565297fbe12c87
#
_cell.length_a   1.000
_cell.length_b   1.000
_cell.length_c   1.000
_cell.angle_alpha   90.00
_cell.angle_beta   90.00
_cell.angle_gamma   90.00
#
_symmetry.space_group_name_H-M   'P 1'
#
loop_
_entity.id
_entity.type
_entity.pdbx_description
1 polymer ?
#
loop_
_entity_poly.entity_id
_entity_poly.type
_entity_poly.pdbx_seq_one_letter_code
_entity_poly.pdbx_strand_id
1 'polypeptide(L)'
;MAKSDIEKVLTVFAGISAGDVSLATRHVDHKRFVQHNPYAADGVEGLTQFITQSPRDQLQLTMVRAFQDGCYVVTQVTGQRSGRNVFFDIFRFEHGLIVEHWAFSTEAAPPNESGHTQIDGPTEAKLSEDTDKNKSVIRKYYETVHIAGDHSKIPHYVAADQVRHEPGVRDGLAAFLRDLEVITQHRTIDEIKFVLGQGDFVFVAARGTHEGNPCAYIDLYRVESEKIIEHWGFPEEIPPLEETKNKNGML
;
A
#
# COMPACT_ATOMS: atom_id res chain seq x y z
N MET A 1 -14.68 -10.99 23.84
CA MET A 1 -14.40 -11.52 22.50
C MET A 1 -12.93 -11.26 22.18
N ALA A 2 -12.26 -12.15 21.45
CA ALA A 2 -10.89 -11.89 20.97
C ALA A 2 -10.95 -10.76 19.94
N LYS A 3 -9.92 -9.89 19.91
CA LYS A 3 -9.79 -8.83 18.89
C LYS A 3 -9.60 -9.45 17.50
N SER A 4 -10.20 -8.85 16.47
CA SER A 4 -9.88 -9.12 15.07
C SER A 4 -8.44 -8.72 14.75
N ASP A 5 -7.88 -9.20 13.64
CA ASP A 5 -6.51 -8.84 13.27
C ASP A 5 -6.40 -7.36 12.90
N ILE A 6 -7.43 -6.75 12.31
CA ILE A 6 -7.49 -5.29 12.10
C ILE A 6 -7.45 -4.54 13.44
N GLU A 7 -8.22 -4.96 14.47
CA GLU A 7 -8.17 -4.33 15.80
C GLU A 7 -6.81 -4.46 16.50
N LYS A 8 -6.07 -5.54 16.21
CA LYS A 8 -4.70 -5.70 16.70
C LYS A 8 -3.74 -4.73 16.02
N VAL A 9 -3.85 -4.53 14.70
CA VAL A 9 -3.07 -3.53 13.95
C VAL A 9 -3.39 -2.12 14.46
N LEU A 10 -4.65 -1.79 14.69
CA LEU A 10 -5.05 -0.51 15.31
C LEU A 10 -4.40 -0.32 16.69
N THR A 11 -4.25 -1.41 17.47
CA THR A 11 -3.56 -1.37 18.76
C THR A 11 -2.06 -1.06 18.60
N VAL A 12 -1.40 -1.61 17.57
CA VAL A 12 0.00 -1.29 17.24
C VAL A 12 0.15 0.20 16.91
N PHE A 13 -0.68 0.73 16.01
CA PHE A 13 -0.62 2.15 15.64
C PHE A 13 -0.93 3.08 16.81
N ALA A 14 -1.89 2.73 17.67
CA ALA A 14 -2.17 3.47 18.89
C ALA A 14 -0.95 3.50 19.83
N GLY A 15 -0.26 2.36 19.98
CA GLY A 15 0.98 2.26 20.76
C GLY A 15 2.10 3.12 20.17
N ILE A 16 2.30 3.07 18.84
CA ILE A 16 3.28 3.93 18.15
C ILE A 16 2.97 5.40 18.40
N SER A 17 1.73 5.83 18.15
CA SER A 17 1.32 7.23 18.32
C SER A 17 1.42 7.72 19.77
N ALA A 18 1.15 6.85 20.74
CA ALA A 18 1.34 7.15 22.15
C ALA A 18 2.81 7.06 22.60
N GLY A 19 3.69 6.44 21.78
CA GLY A 19 5.05 6.04 22.14
C GLY A 19 5.08 5.03 23.29
N ASP A 20 4.04 4.20 23.35
CA ASP A 20 3.92 3.09 24.29
C ASP A 20 4.39 1.80 23.61
N VAL A 21 5.65 1.43 23.87
CA VAL A 21 6.26 0.21 23.32
C VAL A 21 5.48 -1.04 23.70
N SER A 22 4.99 -1.13 24.95
CA SER A 22 4.26 -2.30 25.43
C SER A 22 2.93 -2.47 24.68
N LEU A 23 2.26 -1.38 24.38
CA LEU A 23 1.03 -1.39 23.60
C LEU A 23 1.32 -1.73 22.13
N ALA A 24 2.34 -1.13 21.53
CA ALA A 24 2.72 -1.33 20.14
C ALA A 24 3.19 -2.77 19.85
N THR A 25 3.86 -3.42 20.81
CA THR A 25 4.39 -4.78 20.61
C THR A 25 3.47 -5.88 21.13
N ARG A 26 2.32 -5.55 21.72
CA ARG A 26 1.40 -6.47 22.39
C ARG A 26 0.94 -7.64 21.52
N HIS A 27 0.75 -7.40 20.23
CA HIS A 27 0.26 -8.37 19.26
C HIS A 27 1.33 -8.78 18.25
N VAL A 28 2.61 -8.47 18.49
CA VAL A 28 3.75 -8.84 17.65
C VAL A 28 4.43 -10.10 18.22
N ASP A 29 4.83 -11.01 17.36
CA ASP A 29 5.62 -12.18 17.77
C ASP A 29 7.07 -11.73 18.06
N HIS A 30 7.45 -11.69 19.33
CA HIS A 30 8.75 -11.18 19.76
C HIS A 30 9.96 -11.98 19.28
N LYS A 31 9.76 -13.21 18.77
CA LYS A 31 10.84 -14.10 18.31
C LYS A 31 10.96 -14.20 16.79
N ARG A 32 9.84 -13.98 16.09
CA ARG A 32 9.75 -14.27 14.65
C ARG A 32 9.38 -13.05 13.82
N PHE A 33 9.23 -11.89 14.43
CA PHE A 33 8.85 -10.67 13.72
C PHE A 33 9.95 -10.23 12.75
N VAL A 34 9.59 -10.12 11.48
CA VAL A 34 10.45 -9.66 10.37
C VAL A 34 9.97 -8.29 9.88
N GLN A 35 10.89 -7.35 9.77
CA GLN A 35 10.63 -6.00 9.30
C GLN A 35 11.15 -5.81 7.88
N HIS A 36 10.26 -5.41 6.95
CA HIS A 36 10.62 -5.10 5.56
C HIS A 36 10.69 -3.59 5.25
N ASN A 37 10.29 -2.72 6.19
CA ASN A 37 10.53 -1.29 6.03
C ASN A 37 12.04 -1.02 6.05
N PRO A 38 12.64 -0.53 4.94
CA PRO A 38 14.10 -0.36 4.86
C PRO A 38 14.66 0.64 5.85
N TYR A 39 13.83 1.52 6.39
CA TYR A 39 14.21 2.57 7.32
C TYR A 39 14.08 2.19 8.81
N ALA A 40 13.63 0.96 9.10
CA ALA A 40 13.52 0.42 10.44
C ALA A 40 14.46 -0.78 10.61
N ALA A 41 15.08 -0.93 11.77
CA ALA A 41 15.85 -2.13 12.10
C ALA A 41 14.91 -3.34 12.25
N ASP A 42 15.47 -4.55 12.10
CA ASP A 42 14.71 -5.78 12.15
C ASP A 42 14.25 -6.15 13.57
N GLY A 43 13.22 -6.99 13.63
CA GLY A 43 12.70 -7.55 14.87
C GLY A 43 11.94 -6.54 15.75
N VAL A 44 11.50 -7.02 16.90
CA VAL A 44 10.78 -6.19 17.89
C VAL A 44 11.68 -5.11 18.49
N GLU A 45 12.99 -5.38 18.58
CA GLU A 45 13.99 -4.40 19.00
C GLU A 45 14.03 -3.21 18.05
N GLY A 46 13.95 -3.45 16.73
CA GLY A 46 13.87 -2.40 15.73
C GLY A 46 12.62 -1.55 15.85
N LEU A 47 11.45 -2.15 16.07
CA LEU A 47 10.21 -1.44 16.35
C LEU A 47 10.31 -0.64 17.65
N THR A 48 10.90 -1.21 18.69
CA THR A 48 11.15 -0.52 19.98
C THR A 48 12.05 0.70 19.80
N GLN A 49 13.15 0.56 19.04
CA GLN A 49 14.05 1.67 18.73
C GLN A 49 13.35 2.76 17.95
N PHE A 50 12.56 2.39 16.93
CA PHE A 50 11.77 3.33 16.14
C PHE A 50 10.87 4.18 17.05
N ILE A 51 10.10 3.56 17.96
CA ILE A 51 9.18 4.25 18.86
C ILE A 51 9.90 5.16 19.86
N THR A 52 11.04 4.70 20.41
CA THR A 52 11.74 5.42 21.49
C THR A 52 12.66 6.52 20.98
N GLN A 53 13.15 6.42 19.75
CA GLN A 53 14.10 7.36 19.18
C GLN A 53 13.48 8.38 18.22
N SER A 54 12.26 8.12 17.71
CA SER A 54 11.58 9.06 16.84
C SER A 54 10.98 10.23 17.62
N PRO A 55 11.02 11.46 17.08
CA PRO A 55 10.28 12.59 17.64
C PRO A 55 8.78 12.30 17.74
N ARG A 56 8.12 12.75 18.80
CA ARG A 56 6.71 12.45 19.09
C ARG A 56 5.75 12.94 18.02
N ASP A 57 6.02 14.07 17.42
CA ASP A 57 5.23 14.62 16.31
C ASP A 57 5.32 13.77 15.05
N GLN A 58 6.40 13.00 14.87
CA GLN A 58 6.58 12.07 13.75
C GLN A 58 5.91 10.71 13.96
N LEU A 59 5.43 10.42 15.16
CA LEU A 59 4.73 9.17 15.48
C LEU A 59 3.20 9.28 15.37
N GLN A 60 2.66 10.43 15.00
CA GLN A 60 1.22 10.63 14.87
C GLN A 60 0.70 9.96 13.60
N LEU A 61 -0.07 8.88 13.76
CA LEU A 61 -0.64 8.09 12.69
C LEU A 61 -2.17 8.15 12.74
N THR A 62 -2.79 8.33 11.59
CA THR A 62 -4.25 8.30 11.44
C THR A 62 -4.63 7.26 10.39
N MET A 63 -5.39 6.24 10.80
CA MET A 63 -5.95 5.24 9.89
C MET A 63 -6.94 5.88 8.94
N VAL A 64 -6.77 5.64 7.65
CA VAL A 64 -7.70 6.04 6.59
C VAL A 64 -8.61 4.86 6.25
N ARG A 65 -8.03 3.71 5.91
CA ARG A 65 -8.74 2.47 5.61
C ARG A 65 -7.93 1.25 5.98
N ALA A 66 -8.64 0.15 6.27
CA ALA A 66 -8.04 -1.16 6.53
C ALA A 66 -8.94 -2.27 6.03
N PHE A 67 -8.34 -3.34 5.51
CA PHE A 67 -9.05 -4.55 5.13
C PHE A 67 -8.17 -5.79 5.33
N GLN A 68 -8.79 -6.97 5.30
CA GLN A 68 -8.11 -8.24 5.57
C GLN A 68 -8.32 -9.23 4.42
N ASP A 69 -7.24 -9.90 4.01
CA ASP A 69 -7.24 -11.04 3.09
C ASP A 69 -6.50 -12.22 3.73
N GLY A 70 -7.24 -13.21 4.17
CA GLY A 70 -6.67 -14.37 4.87
C GLY A 70 -5.87 -13.95 6.10
N CYS A 71 -4.58 -14.23 6.11
CA CYS A 71 -3.67 -13.87 7.20
C CYS A 71 -3.00 -12.50 7.02
N TYR A 72 -3.38 -11.72 6.03
CA TYR A 72 -2.84 -10.39 5.78
C TYR A 72 -3.85 -9.32 6.14
N VAL A 73 -3.36 -8.24 6.76
CA VAL A 73 -4.08 -6.97 6.94
C VAL A 73 -3.35 -5.91 6.16
N VAL A 74 -4.09 -5.21 5.29
CA VAL A 74 -3.59 -4.04 4.54
C VAL A 74 -4.19 -2.80 5.14
N THR A 75 -3.37 -1.76 5.30
CA THR A 75 -3.83 -0.46 5.80
C THR A 75 -3.35 0.67 4.92
N GLN A 76 -4.16 1.72 4.81
CA GLN A 76 -3.70 3.04 4.38
C GLN A 76 -3.77 4.00 5.56
N VAL A 77 -2.67 4.71 5.79
CA VAL A 77 -2.47 5.54 6.97
C VAL A 77 -1.90 6.90 6.54
N THR A 78 -2.25 7.95 7.26
CA THR A 78 -1.52 9.23 7.17
C THR A 78 -0.71 9.45 8.42
N GLY A 79 0.43 10.12 8.27
CA GLY A 79 1.29 10.45 9.39
C GLY A 79 2.18 11.66 9.08
N GLN A 80 2.99 12.04 10.06
CA GLN A 80 4.00 13.08 9.90
C GLN A 80 5.39 12.44 10.03
N ARG A 81 6.14 12.43 8.93
CA ARG A 81 7.54 12.01 8.89
C ARG A 81 8.28 12.97 7.97
N SER A 82 8.98 13.94 8.53
CA SER A 82 9.62 15.02 7.73
C SER A 82 8.64 15.77 6.82
N GLY A 83 7.34 15.88 7.24
CA GLY A 83 6.22 16.39 6.46
C GLY A 83 5.01 15.45 6.58
N ARG A 84 3.90 15.80 5.93
CA ARG A 84 2.72 14.94 5.86
C ARG A 84 3.00 13.82 4.85
N ASN A 85 2.75 12.57 5.25
CA ASN A 85 2.97 11.40 4.41
C ASN A 85 1.71 10.53 4.33
N VAL A 86 1.61 9.78 3.23
CA VAL A 86 0.66 8.69 3.03
C VAL A 86 1.44 7.38 3.04
N PHE A 87 0.95 6.41 3.79
CA PHE A 87 1.54 5.08 3.92
C PHE A 87 0.57 4.01 3.48
N PHE A 88 1.09 2.93 2.90
CA PHE A 88 0.44 1.63 2.87
C PHE A 88 1.29 0.64 3.66
N ASP A 89 0.63 -0.08 4.57
CA ASP A 89 1.28 -1.12 5.36
C ASP A 89 0.61 -2.47 5.12
N ILE A 90 1.42 -3.54 5.14
CA ILE A 90 0.96 -4.93 5.12
C ILE A 90 1.45 -5.60 6.40
N PHE A 91 0.55 -6.26 7.11
CA PHE A 91 0.86 -7.08 8.28
C PHE A 91 0.48 -8.52 7.99
N ARG A 92 1.41 -9.46 8.20
CA ARG A 92 1.12 -10.88 8.11
C ARG A 92 1.01 -11.48 9.51
N PHE A 93 -0.01 -12.29 9.68
CA PHE A 93 -0.36 -12.95 10.95
C PHE A 93 -0.08 -14.45 10.91
N GLU A 94 0.46 -14.98 12.00
CA GLU A 94 0.49 -16.40 12.31
C GLU A 94 0.06 -16.64 13.77
N HIS A 95 -0.82 -17.60 14.00
CA HIS A 95 -1.34 -17.92 15.33
C HIS A 95 -1.86 -16.71 16.11
N GLY A 96 -2.41 -15.73 15.39
CA GLY A 96 -3.00 -14.53 15.96
C GLY A 96 -1.99 -13.44 16.40
N LEU A 97 -0.71 -13.58 16.02
CA LEU A 97 0.35 -12.59 16.23
C LEU A 97 0.89 -12.10 14.89
N ILE A 98 1.32 -10.84 14.86
CA ILE A 98 2.01 -10.23 13.70
C ILE A 98 3.42 -10.80 13.65
N VAL A 99 3.76 -11.43 12.52
CA VAL A 99 5.08 -12.03 12.29
C VAL A 99 5.88 -11.31 11.20
N GLU A 100 5.21 -10.43 10.42
CA GLU A 100 5.88 -9.73 9.32
C GLU A 100 5.19 -8.40 9.02
N HIS A 101 5.97 -7.40 8.62
CA HIS A 101 5.48 -6.06 8.33
C HIS A 101 6.23 -5.44 7.15
N TRP A 102 5.48 -4.95 6.18
CA TRP A 102 5.93 -4.11 5.06
C TRP A 102 5.32 -2.72 5.22
N ALA A 103 6.09 -1.69 4.94
CA ALA A 103 5.60 -0.31 4.93
C ALA A 103 6.16 0.44 3.73
N PHE A 104 5.27 1.11 3.02
CA PHE A 104 5.56 1.92 1.86
C PHE A 104 5.05 3.33 2.09
N SER A 105 5.75 4.34 1.58
CA SER A 105 5.39 5.72 1.85
C SER A 105 5.65 6.67 0.68
N THR A 106 4.86 7.73 0.64
CA THR A 106 5.06 8.87 -0.24
C THR A 106 4.74 10.17 0.50
N GLU A 107 5.32 11.29 0.07
CA GLU A 107 4.89 12.58 0.57
C GLU A 107 3.45 12.89 0.13
N ALA A 108 2.68 13.51 1.01
CA ALA A 108 1.33 13.94 0.66
C ALA A 108 1.39 15.17 -0.27
N ALA A 109 0.80 15.03 -1.45
CA ALA A 109 0.68 16.08 -2.42
C ALA A 109 -0.62 16.90 -2.24
N PRO A 110 -0.69 18.11 -2.82
CA PRO A 110 -1.96 18.81 -3.01
C PRO A 110 -2.96 17.94 -3.80
N PRO A 111 -4.27 18.26 -3.74
CA PRO A 111 -5.26 17.61 -4.58
C PRO A 111 -4.84 17.60 -6.05
N ASN A 112 -5.15 16.50 -6.74
CA ASN A 112 -4.85 16.35 -8.16
C ASN A 112 -5.72 17.28 -9.04
N GLU A 113 -5.58 17.20 -10.35
CA GLU A 113 -6.29 18.07 -11.29
C GLU A 113 -7.83 17.88 -11.30
N SER A 114 -8.32 16.77 -10.76
CA SER A 114 -9.75 16.51 -10.55
C SER A 114 -10.25 16.88 -9.15
N GLY A 115 -9.35 17.36 -8.27
CA GLY A 115 -9.66 17.79 -6.91
C GLY A 115 -9.57 16.68 -5.86
N HIS A 116 -9.08 15.47 -6.23
CA HIS A 116 -8.93 14.34 -5.32
C HIS A 116 -7.59 14.35 -4.61
N THR A 117 -7.60 13.96 -3.34
CA THR A 117 -6.39 13.72 -2.55
C THR A 117 -6.02 12.24 -2.58
N GLN A 118 -4.79 11.91 -2.16
CA GLN A 118 -4.30 10.53 -2.07
C GLN A 118 -5.03 9.66 -1.03
N ILE A 119 -5.97 10.22 -0.25
CA ILE A 119 -6.61 9.55 0.89
C ILE A 119 -8.12 9.64 0.92
N ASP A 120 -8.75 10.47 0.10
CA ASP A 120 -10.21 10.54 0.04
C ASP A 120 -10.82 9.32 -0.68
N GLY A 121 -12.14 9.33 -0.87
CA GLY A 121 -12.89 8.18 -1.36
C GLY A 121 -13.35 7.22 -0.24
N PRO A 122 -13.95 6.07 -0.60
CA PRO A 122 -14.48 5.11 0.35
C PRO A 122 -13.39 4.55 1.29
N THR A 123 -13.75 4.39 2.56
CA THR A 123 -12.84 3.86 3.60
C THR A 123 -13.12 2.40 3.95
N GLU A 124 -14.27 1.87 3.54
CA GLU A 124 -14.69 0.50 3.82
C GLU A 124 -14.91 -0.28 2.52
N ALA A 125 -14.50 -1.55 2.51
CA ALA A 125 -14.71 -2.44 1.39
C ALA A 125 -16.19 -2.83 1.28
N LYS A 126 -16.70 -2.89 0.05
CA LYS A 126 -18.05 -3.36 -0.27
C LYS A 126 -18.08 -4.89 -0.31
N LEU A 127 -18.37 -5.51 0.84
CA LEU A 127 -18.27 -6.96 1.04
C LEU A 127 -19.23 -7.80 0.21
N SER A 128 -20.19 -7.19 -0.47
CA SER A 128 -21.08 -7.88 -1.42
C SER A 128 -20.40 -8.22 -2.75
N GLU A 129 -19.24 -7.63 -3.02
CA GLU A 129 -18.46 -7.91 -4.23
C GLU A 129 -17.59 -9.17 -4.06
N ASP A 130 -17.37 -9.88 -5.16
CA ASP A 130 -16.57 -11.11 -5.19
C ASP A 130 -15.07 -10.79 -5.15
N THR A 131 -14.46 -10.98 -3.99
CA THR A 131 -13.04 -10.70 -3.73
C THR A 131 -12.11 -11.44 -4.69
N ASP A 132 -12.31 -12.75 -4.90
CA ASP A 132 -11.41 -13.56 -5.72
C ASP A 132 -11.51 -13.19 -7.20
N LYS A 133 -12.72 -12.88 -7.65
CA LYS A 133 -12.95 -12.37 -9.00
C LYS A 133 -12.26 -11.02 -9.21
N ASN A 134 -12.39 -10.09 -8.26
CA ASN A 134 -11.76 -8.78 -8.34
C ASN A 134 -10.24 -8.87 -8.30
N LYS A 135 -9.66 -9.72 -7.46
CA LYS A 135 -8.22 -10.03 -7.45
C LYS A 135 -7.76 -10.60 -8.79
N SER A 136 -8.55 -11.49 -9.41
CA SER A 136 -8.25 -12.06 -10.74
C SER A 136 -8.25 -10.98 -11.83
N VAL A 137 -9.19 -10.04 -11.81
CA VAL A 137 -9.26 -8.91 -12.76
C VAL A 137 -7.99 -8.07 -12.65
N ILE A 138 -7.59 -7.69 -11.44
CA ILE A 138 -6.39 -6.86 -11.23
C ILE A 138 -5.13 -7.61 -11.60
N ARG A 139 -4.99 -8.89 -11.26
CA ARG A 139 -3.84 -9.70 -11.67
C ARG A 139 -3.70 -9.75 -13.20
N LYS A 140 -4.78 -10.02 -13.91
CA LYS A 140 -4.80 -10.03 -15.39
C LYS A 140 -4.49 -8.66 -15.98
N TYR A 141 -4.99 -7.58 -15.36
CA TYR A 141 -4.66 -6.22 -15.75
C TYR A 141 -3.14 -5.98 -15.69
N TYR A 142 -2.50 -6.35 -14.57
CA TYR A 142 -1.04 -6.22 -14.42
C TYR A 142 -0.28 -7.09 -15.43
N GLU A 143 -0.64 -8.37 -15.57
CA GLU A 143 0.02 -9.30 -16.48
C GLU A 143 -0.10 -8.85 -17.95
N THR A 144 -1.28 -8.36 -18.34
CA THR A 144 -1.56 -7.98 -19.72
C THR A 144 -1.05 -6.59 -20.07
N VAL A 145 -1.37 -5.60 -19.21
CA VAL A 145 -1.12 -4.19 -19.54
C VAL A 145 0.27 -3.75 -19.11
N HIS A 146 0.69 -4.11 -17.88
CA HIS A 146 1.95 -3.60 -17.35
C HIS A 146 3.13 -4.50 -17.68
N ILE A 147 3.01 -5.83 -17.55
CA ILE A 147 4.12 -6.75 -17.76
C ILE A 147 4.26 -7.08 -19.26
N ALA A 148 3.17 -7.46 -19.93
CA ALA A 148 3.20 -7.75 -21.37
C ALA A 148 3.19 -6.49 -22.25
N GLY A 149 2.86 -5.31 -21.71
CA GLY A 149 2.84 -4.04 -22.43
C GLY A 149 1.69 -3.88 -23.42
N ASP A 150 0.63 -4.72 -23.36
CA ASP A 150 -0.53 -4.59 -24.26
C ASP A 150 -1.49 -3.49 -23.75
N HIS A 151 -1.08 -2.25 -23.99
CA HIS A 151 -1.86 -1.08 -23.58
C HIS A 151 -3.21 -0.96 -24.32
N SER A 152 -3.40 -1.67 -25.45
CA SER A 152 -4.69 -1.70 -26.16
C SER A 152 -5.81 -2.31 -25.31
N LYS A 153 -5.47 -3.07 -24.29
CA LYS A 153 -6.40 -3.72 -23.36
C LYS A 153 -6.83 -2.86 -22.17
N ILE A 154 -6.24 -1.69 -21.96
CA ILE A 154 -6.63 -0.80 -20.86
C ILE A 154 -8.14 -0.55 -20.83
N PRO A 155 -8.83 -0.24 -21.96
CA PRO A 155 -10.29 -0.02 -21.93
C PRO A 155 -11.11 -1.26 -21.57
N HIS A 156 -10.51 -2.45 -21.62
CA HIS A 156 -11.16 -3.67 -21.16
C HIS A 156 -11.22 -3.74 -19.63
N TYR A 157 -10.22 -3.19 -18.93
CA TYR A 157 -10.12 -3.26 -17.47
C TYR A 157 -10.59 -1.99 -16.76
N VAL A 158 -10.42 -0.82 -17.37
CA VAL A 158 -10.66 0.48 -16.73
C VAL A 158 -12.02 1.03 -17.13
N ALA A 159 -12.76 1.55 -16.15
CA ALA A 159 -14.04 2.23 -16.38
C ALA A 159 -13.83 3.59 -17.08
N ALA A 160 -14.83 4.01 -17.87
CA ALA A 160 -14.75 5.26 -18.61
C ALA A 160 -14.62 6.49 -17.69
N ASP A 161 -15.24 6.43 -16.53
CA ASP A 161 -15.33 7.46 -15.50
C ASP A 161 -14.49 7.14 -14.25
N GLN A 162 -13.41 6.33 -14.39
CA GLN A 162 -12.51 5.98 -13.29
C GLN A 162 -12.09 7.21 -12.49
N VAL A 163 -12.24 7.14 -11.17
CA VAL A 163 -11.70 8.15 -10.24
C VAL A 163 -10.23 7.83 -9.95
N ARG A 164 -9.39 8.86 -9.92
CA ARG A 164 -7.96 8.73 -9.69
C ARG A 164 -7.49 9.64 -8.56
N HIS A 165 -6.62 9.09 -7.71
CA HIS A 165 -6.12 9.78 -6.51
C HIS A 165 -4.62 10.07 -6.53
N GLU A 166 -3.92 9.68 -7.58
CA GLU A 166 -2.50 9.97 -7.72
C GLU A 166 -2.26 11.47 -8.01
N PRO A 167 -1.15 12.03 -7.53
CA PRO A 167 -0.80 13.42 -7.81
C PRO A 167 -0.64 13.72 -9.30
N GLY A 168 -1.09 14.88 -9.73
CA GLY A 168 -0.86 15.38 -11.09
C GLY A 168 -1.66 14.69 -12.20
N VAL A 169 -2.66 13.86 -11.86
CA VAL A 169 -3.49 13.16 -12.86
C VAL A 169 -4.94 13.66 -12.85
N ARG A 170 -5.69 13.27 -13.87
CA ARG A 170 -7.12 13.53 -14.02
C ARG A 170 -7.91 12.23 -14.02
N ASP A 171 -9.18 12.34 -13.65
CA ASP A 171 -10.14 11.26 -13.75
C ASP A 171 -10.43 10.87 -15.20
N GLY A 172 -10.89 9.63 -15.32
CA GLY A 172 -11.43 9.06 -16.53
C GLY A 172 -10.40 8.40 -17.44
N LEU A 173 -10.87 7.34 -18.11
CA LEU A 173 -10.08 6.55 -19.05
C LEU A 173 -9.46 7.41 -20.17
N ALA A 174 -10.18 8.41 -20.67
CA ALA A 174 -9.67 9.27 -21.75
C ALA A 174 -8.46 10.10 -21.31
N ALA A 175 -8.44 10.60 -20.06
CA ALA A 175 -7.29 11.28 -19.49
C ALA A 175 -6.12 10.30 -19.31
N PHE A 176 -6.39 9.13 -18.74
CA PHE A 176 -5.37 8.09 -18.55
C PHE A 176 -4.69 7.69 -19.88
N LEU A 177 -5.47 7.43 -20.94
CA LEU A 177 -4.93 7.04 -22.24
C LEU A 177 -4.12 8.17 -22.91
N ARG A 178 -4.49 9.43 -22.71
CA ARG A 178 -3.72 10.57 -23.22
C ARG A 178 -2.35 10.69 -22.55
N ASP A 179 -2.29 10.42 -21.25
CA ASP A 179 -1.08 10.58 -20.45
C ASP A 179 -0.22 9.29 -20.44
N LEU A 180 -0.73 8.20 -21.05
CA LEU A 180 -0.15 6.86 -21.00
C LEU A 180 1.30 6.81 -21.48
N GLU A 181 1.61 7.47 -22.58
CA GLU A 181 2.96 7.48 -23.18
C GLU A 181 3.98 8.04 -22.17
N VAL A 182 3.64 9.15 -21.50
CA VAL A 182 4.48 9.78 -20.48
C VAL A 182 4.63 8.85 -19.27
N ILE A 183 3.52 8.23 -18.82
CA ILE A 183 3.52 7.34 -17.66
C ILE A 183 4.40 6.10 -17.92
N THR A 184 4.36 5.54 -19.13
CA THR A 184 5.04 4.27 -19.46
C THR A 184 6.46 4.44 -19.94
N GLN A 185 6.84 5.61 -20.41
CA GLN A 185 8.17 5.86 -21.00
C GLN A 185 9.32 5.55 -20.04
N HIS A 186 9.11 5.77 -18.74
CA HIS A 186 10.15 5.63 -17.71
C HIS A 186 9.84 4.57 -16.65
N ARG A 187 8.81 3.75 -16.91
CA ARG A 187 8.30 2.77 -15.95
C ARG A 187 8.29 1.37 -16.54
N THR A 188 8.86 0.40 -15.80
CA THR A 188 8.57 -1.04 -16.03
C THR A 188 7.89 -1.62 -14.79
N ILE A 189 7.15 -2.70 -15.00
CA ILE A 189 6.71 -3.60 -13.92
C ILE A 189 7.13 -5.00 -14.34
N ASP A 190 7.92 -5.65 -13.48
CA ASP A 190 8.56 -6.93 -13.79
C ASP A 190 7.92 -8.08 -13.02
N GLU A 191 7.47 -7.83 -11.80
CA GLU A 191 6.99 -8.86 -10.89
C GLU A 191 5.89 -8.34 -9.95
N ILE A 192 4.80 -9.11 -9.82
CA ILE A 192 3.76 -8.89 -8.81
C ILE A 192 4.14 -9.63 -7.54
N LYS A 193 4.34 -8.93 -6.44
CA LYS A 193 4.66 -9.50 -5.12
C LYS A 193 3.41 -9.81 -4.31
N PHE A 194 2.46 -8.89 -4.27
CA PHE A 194 1.20 -9.05 -3.54
C PHE A 194 0.00 -8.71 -4.41
N VAL A 195 -1.06 -9.48 -4.29
CA VAL A 195 -2.43 -9.15 -4.70
C VAL A 195 -3.33 -9.55 -3.55
N LEU A 196 -3.72 -8.59 -2.73
CA LEU A 196 -4.52 -8.77 -1.53
C LEU A 196 -5.85 -8.03 -1.69
N GLY A 197 -6.96 -8.63 -1.29
CA GLY A 197 -8.26 -8.02 -1.50
C GLY A 197 -9.29 -8.33 -0.44
N GLN A 198 -10.31 -7.48 -0.36
CA GLN A 198 -11.55 -7.72 0.38
C GLN A 198 -12.69 -6.95 -0.30
N GLY A 199 -13.74 -7.69 -0.72
CA GLY A 199 -14.84 -7.09 -1.46
C GLY A 199 -14.38 -6.45 -2.76
N ASP A 200 -14.66 -5.16 -2.91
CA ASP A 200 -14.26 -4.35 -4.07
C ASP A 200 -12.83 -3.77 -3.97
N PHE A 201 -12.18 -3.81 -2.81
CA PHE A 201 -10.78 -3.38 -2.67
C PHE A 201 -9.80 -4.47 -3.10
N VAL A 202 -8.82 -4.08 -3.94
CA VAL A 202 -7.69 -4.93 -4.30
C VAL A 202 -6.40 -4.12 -4.24
N PHE A 203 -5.51 -4.49 -3.33
CA PHE A 203 -4.17 -3.93 -3.17
C PHE A 203 -3.17 -4.73 -3.99
N VAL A 204 -2.23 -4.03 -4.62
CA VAL A 204 -1.08 -4.63 -5.30
C VAL A 204 0.20 -3.98 -4.81
N ALA A 205 1.20 -4.81 -4.55
CA ALA A 205 2.59 -4.36 -4.51
C ALA A 205 3.34 -5.10 -5.61
N ALA A 206 3.99 -4.35 -6.49
CA ALA A 206 4.73 -4.87 -7.63
C ALA A 206 6.13 -4.27 -7.67
N ARG A 207 7.08 -5.01 -8.24
CA ARG A 207 8.46 -4.58 -8.45
C ARG A 207 8.68 -4.23 -9.91
N GLY A 208 9.51 -3.23 -10.14
CA GLY A 208 9.92 -2.83 -11.47
C GLY A 208 11.01 -1.75 -11.42
N THR A 209 11.01 -0.86 -12.39
CA THR A 209 11.92 0.28 -12.43
C THR A 209 11.16 1.59 -12.68
N HIS A 210 11.70 2.68 -12.17
CA HIS A 210 11.28 4.04 -12.51
C HIS A 210 12.52 4.86 -12.86
N GLU A 211 12.57 5.44 -14.06
CA GLU A 211 13.78 6.12 -14.58
C GLU A 211 15.06 5.27 -14.48
N GLY A 212 14.93 3.95 -14.59
CA GLY A 212 16.04 3.00 -14.51
C GLY A 212 16.42 2.57 -13.09
N ASN A 213 15.85 3.19 -12.03
CA ASN A 213 16.08 2.80 -10.63
C ASN A 213 15.08 1.72 -10.19
N PRO A 214 15.50 0.75 -9.35
CA PRO A 214 14.56 -0.21 -8.76
C PRO A 214 13.44 0.49 -8.01
N CYS A 215 12.19 0.07 -8.26
CA CYS A 215 11.01 0.72 -7.72
C CYS A 215 9.96 -0.29 -7.26
N ALA A 216 9.31 -0.01 -6.15
CA ALA A 216 8.07 -0.64 -5.73
C ALA A 216 6.89 0.21 -6.22
N TYR A 217 5.93 -0.43 -6.87
CA TYR A 217 4.66 0.16 -7.27
C TYR A 217 3.58 -0.31 -6.31
N ILE A 218 2.98 0.63 -5.60
CA ILE A 218 2.03 0.40 -4.53
C ILE A 218 0.70 0.97 -4.96
N ASP A 219 -0.26 0.10 -5.21
CA ASP A 219 -1.53 0.46 -5.80
C ASP A 219 -2.70 -0.16 -5.02
N LEU A 220 -3.76 0.62 -4.83
CA LEU A 220 -5.05 0.16 -4.32
C LEU A 220 -6.12 0.48 -5.36
N TYR A 221 -6.92 -0.50 -5.69
CA TYR A 221 -8.00 -0.39 -6.65
C TYR A 221 -9.34 -0.66 -6.00
N ARG A 222 -10.39 -0.01 -6.53
CA ARG A 222 -11.74 -0.51 -6.40
C ARG A 222 -12.21 -1.08 -7.73
N VAL A 223 -12.80 -2.26 -7.64
CA VAL A 223 -13.27 -3.02 -8.80
C VAL A 223 -14.77 -3.28 -8.66
N GLU A 224 -15.53 -2.89 -9.66
CA GLU A 224 -16.97 -3.16 -9.76
C GLU A 224 -17.30 -3.62 -11.18
N SER A 225 -18.12 -4.68 -11.29
CA SER A 225 -18.50 -5.24 -12.60
C SER A 225 -17.31 -5.52 -13.53
N GLU A 226 -16.22 -6.08 -12.97
CA GLU A 226 -14.95 -6.41 -13.67
C GLU A 226 -14.21 -5.18 -14.22
N LYS A 227 -14.53 -3.98 -13.73
CA LYS A 227 -13.85 -2.73 -14.11
C LYS A 227 -13.19 -2.07 -12.90
N ILE A 228 -12.03 -1.51 -13.14
CA ILE A 228 -11.35 -0.61 -12.21
C ILE A 228 -12.10 0.72 -12.25
N ILE A 229 -12.80 1.04 -11.15
CA ILE A 229 -13.59 2.25 -11.03
C ILE A 229 -12.89 3.35 -10.24
N GLU A 230 -11.86 2.98 -9.45
CA GLU A 230 -11.13 3.92 -8.62
C GLU A 230 -9.71 3.41 -8.35
N HIS A 231 -8.74 4.32 -8.23
CA HIS A 231 -7.34 3.98 -8.07
C HIS A 231 -6.60 4.99 -7.18
N TRP A 232 -5.86 4.45 -6.20
CA TRP A 232 -4.84 5.14 -5.40
C TRP A 232 -3.51 4.47 -5.64
N GLY A 233 -2.43 5.21 -5.73
CA GLY A 233 -1.13 4.57 -5.88
C GLY A 233 0.02 5.56 -5.92
N PHE A 234 1.22 5.03 -5.72
CA PHE A 234 2.47 5.74 -5.86
C PHE A 234 3.64 4.77 -6.10
N PRO A 235 4.67 5.23 -6.81
CA PRO A 235 5.95 4.55 -6.84
C PRO A 235 6.78 4.91 -5.60
N GLU A 236 7.57 3.96 -5.08
CA GLU A 236 8.59 4.21 -4.07
C GLU A 236 9.91 3.57 -4.50
N GLU A 237 10.99 4.33 -4.52
CA GLU A 237 12.32 3.81 -4.87
C GLU A 237 12.77 2.76 -3.84
N ILE A 238 13.28 1.62 -4.32
CA ILE A 238 13.84 0.57 -3.48
C ILE A 238 15.30 0.95 -3.22
N PRO A 239 15.66 1.32 -1.99
CA PRO A 239 17.03 1.72 -1.68
C PRO A 239 18.00 0.54 -1.83
N PRO A 240 19.27 0.81 -2.18
CA PRO A 240 20.31 -0.19 -2.16
C PRO A 240 20.40 -0.88 -0.78
N LEU A 241 20.64 -2.20 -0.77
CA LEU A 241 20.58 -2.98 0.47
C LEU A 241 21.58 -2.49 1.53
N GLU A 242 22.71 -1.91 1.12
CA GLU A 242 23.71 -1.30 2.00
C GLU A 242 23.19 -0.07 2.76
N GLU A 243 22.20 0.64 2.20
CA GLU A 243 21.62 1.83 2.81
C GLU A 243 20.44 1.50 3.74
N THR A 244 20.00 0.25 3.77
CA THR A 244 18.86 -0.18 4.59
C THR A 244 19.28 -0.53 6.02
N LYS A 245 18.38 -0.30 6.98
CA LYS A 245 18.59 -0.65 8.39
C LYS A 245 18.38 -2.14 8.70
N ASN A 246 17.66 -2.85 7.83
CA ASN A 246 17.51 -4.31 7.84
C ASN A 246 17.91 -4.88 6.48
N LYS A 247 18.05 -6.21 6.38
CA LYS A 247 18.51 -6.88 5.17
C LYS A 247 17.44 -7.82 4.58
N ASN A 248 16.19 -7.66 4.99
CA ASN A 248 15.09 -8.54 4.59
C ASN A 248 14.53 -8.22 3.20
N GLY A 249 14.92 -7.05 2.63
CA GLY A 249 14.35 -6.53 1.38
C GLY A 249 13.02 -5.83 1.61
N MET A 250 12.71 -4.87 0.73
CA MET A 250 11.48 -4.07 0.81
C MET A 250 10.26 -4.81 0.22
N LEU A 251 10.49 -5.75 -0.74
CA LEU A 251 9.50 -6.60 -1.40
C LEU A 251 10.01 -8.02 -1.58
#